data_55c9668788ffd03b3a2bf6f8ca59a2a6
#
_entry.id   55c9668788ffd03b3a2bf6f8ca59a2a6
#
_cell.length_a   1.000
_cell.length_b   1.000
_cell.length_c   1.000
_cell.angle_alpha   90.00
_cell.angle_beta   90.00
_cell.angle_gamma   90.00
#
_symmetry.space_group_name_H-M   'P 1'
#
loop_
_entity.id
_entity.type
_entity.pdbx_description
1 polymer ?
#
loop_
_entity_poly.entity_id
_entity_poly.type
_entity_poly.pdbx_seq_one_letter_code
_entity_poly.pdbx_strand_id
1 'polypeptide(L)'
;MESNKTEKAPVRRVGSLTLGFGLMAVGVFFLCYYFVPQFNWELALKIAPAAGLCLLGGEVLYFAAKPEKWKYDFLSVFYCLLLMVVCLCVGALPMVLDRFGPENEMRVTRITAEYEEGLYHAIDKEAPEIELRNLSAWLQNYYGDAETVDAAAAELNSGLGTLQLNIELFGPYEKKAAFAMDCRKLTDIIQKQAARPASVTFFYDGTAGNAEEDLNSGSVKPGCSYTLTLNGEVQLDWSADRMAQQTEATALLEEENDSFAEYEAAEGEAAA
;
A
#
# COMPACT_ATOMS: atom_id res chain seq x y z
N MET A 1 71.67 -27.56 28.16
CA MET A 1 70.27 -27.11 28.29
C MET A 1 69.77 -26.87 26.89
N GLU A 2 69.24 -27.90 26.22
CA GLU A 2 68.62 -27.76 24.90
C GLU A 2 67.17 -27.29 25.06
N SER A 3 66.91 -26.10 24.55
CA SER A 3 65.57 -25.53 24.50
C SER A 3 64.76 -26.26 23.42
N ASN A 4 63.92 -27.15 23.86
CA ASN A 4 62.99 -27.89 23.02
C ASN A 4 61.89 -26.90 22.54
N LYS A 5 62.13 -26.21 21.41
CA LYS A 5 61.12 -25.48 20.68
C LYS A 5 60.14 -26.48 20.05
N THR A 6 59.07 -26.76 20.77
CA THR A 6 57.93 -27.46 20.19
C THR A 6 57.37 -26.59 19.09
N GLU A 7 57.67 -26.90 17.82
CA GLU A 7 57.02 -26.33 16.65
C GLU A 7 55.52 -26.67 16.72
N LYS A 8 54.71 -25.64 17.05
CA LYS A 8 53.27 -25.76 16.98
C LYS A 8 52.91 -25.89 15.52
N ALA A 9 52.46 -27.08 15.10
CA ALA A 9 51.95 -27.32 13.77
C ALA A 9 50.88 -26.25 13.43
N PRO A 10 50.90 -25.67 12.22
CA PRO A 10 49.97 -24.64 11.84
C PRO A 10 48.54 -25.18 11.85
N VAL A 11 47.72 -24.68 12.77
CA VAL A 11 46.30 -25.05 12.85
C VAL A 11 45.59 -24.40 11.67
N ARG A 12 45.20 -25.18 10.69
CA ARG A 12 44.40 -24.69 9.55
C ARG A 12 42.99 -24.28 10.02
N ARG A 13 42.53 -23.14 9.56
CA ARG A 13 41.22 -22.59 9.91
C ARG A 13 40.24 -22.83 8.78
N VAL A 14 39.08 -23.43 9.10
CA VAL A 14 37.99 -23.67 8.13
C VAL A 14 37.31 -22.34 7.87
N GLY A 15 36.97 -22.02 6.64
CA GLY A 15 36.30 -20.79 6.20
C GLY A 15 37.25 -19.75 5.59
N SER A 16 38.57 -19.86 5.79
CA SER A 16 39.52 -18.90 5.22
C SER A 16 39.65 -19.00 3.70
N LEU A 17 39.46 -20.20 3.16
CA LEU A 17 39.51 -20.43 1.71
C LEU A 17 38.25 -19.89 1.03
N THR A 18 37.08 -20.14 1.61
CA THR A 18 35.81 -19.62 1.12
C THR A 18 35.80 -18.08 1.17
N LEU A 19 36.33 -17.46 2.22
CA LEU A 19 36.48 -16.02 2.34
C LEU A 19 37.38 -15.45 1.23
N GLY A 20 38.52 -16.09 0.98
CA GLY A 20 39.45 -15.66 -0.08
C GLY A 20 38.81 -15.74 -1.48
N PHE A 21 38.11 -16.84 -1.77
CA PHE A 21 37.35 -16.97 -3.02
C PHE A 21 36.23 -15.98 -3.12
N GLY A 22 35.49 -15.72 -2.03
CA GLY A 22 34.41 -14.73 -1.97
C GLY A 22 34.91 -13.32 -2.29
N LEU A 23 36.00 -12.89 -1.67
CA LEU A 23 36.62 -11.60 -1.95
C LEU A 23 37.10 -11.49 -3.41
N MET A 24 37.69 -12.54 -3.94
CA MET A 24 38.13 -12.57 -5.34
C MET A 24 36.92 -12.50 -6.29
N ALA A 25 35.85 -13.24 -6.01
CA ALA A 25 34.62 -13.20 -6.80
C ALA A 25 33.97 -11.83 -6.81
N VAL A 26 33.91 -11.14 -5.67
CA VAL A 26 33.42 -9.76 -5.55
C VAL A 26 34.28 -8.82 -6.40
N GLY A 27 35.62 -8.93 -6.34
CA GLY A 27 36.51 -8.15 -7.16
C GLY A 27 36.31 -8.36 -8.67
N VAL A 28 36.19 -9.62 -9.09
CA VAL A 28 35.87 -9.97 -10.49
C VAL A 28 34.50 -9.45 -10.91
N PHE A 29 33.49 -9.55 -10.03
CA PHE A 29 32.16 -9.00 -10.28
C PHE A 29 32.20 -7.49 -10.58
N PHE A 30 32.90 -6.70 -9.76
CA PHE A 30 33.06 -5.26 -10.01
C PHE A 30 33.81 -4.99 -11.32
N LEU A 31 34.85 -5.71 -11.63
CA LEU A 31 35.54 -5.57 -12.90
C LEU A 31 34.61 -5.87 -14.08
N CYS A 32 33.84 -6.94 -14.03
CA CYS A 32 32.87 -7.27 -15.08
C CYS A 32 31.79 -6.22 -15.20
N TYR A 33 31.28 -5.73 -14.08
CA TYR A 33 30.26 -4.68 -14.06
C TYR A 33 30.71 -3.39 -14.75
N TYR A 34 31.95 -2.94 -14.52
CA TYR A 34 32.45 -1.70 -15.10
C TYR A 34 33.00 -1.83 -16.54
N PHE A 35 33.56 -3.00 -16.89
CA PHE A 35 34.28 -3.16 -18.15
C PHE A 35 33.52 -3.97 -19.21
N VAL A 36 32.46 -4.71 -18.84
CA VAL A 36 31.69 -5.53 -19.78
C VAL A 36 30.28 -4.96 -19.97
N PRO A 37 30.00 -4.25 -21.09
CA PRO A 37 28.71 -3.57 -21.29
C PRO A 37 27.48 -4.49 -21.33
N GLN A 38 27.68 -5.79 -21.61
CA GLN A 38 26.61 -6.79 -21.72
C GLN A 38 26.55 -7.71 -20.50
N PHE A 39 27.21 -7.35 -19.38
CA PHE A 39 27.24 -8.16 -18.20
C PHE A 39 25.88 -8.16 -17.51
N ASN A 40 25.23 -9.33 -17.47
CA ASN A 40 23.97 -9.48 -16.76
C ASN A 40 24.24 -9.59 -15.25
N TRP A 41 24.34 -8.42 -14.59
CA TRP A 41 24.61 -8.32 -13.16
C TRP A 41 23.49 -8.92 -12.30
N GLU A 42 22.23 -8.92 -12.79
CA GLU A 42 21.07 -9.47 -12.10
C GLU A 42 21.14 -10.99 -12.01
N LEU A 43 21.50 -11.65 -13.12
CA LEU A 43 21.73 -13.09 -13.14
C LEU A 43 22.91 -13.49 -12.23
N ALA A 44 23.99 -12.70 -12.25
CA ALA A 44 25.15 -12.95 -11.40
C ALA A 44 24.79 -12.84 -9.91
N LEU A 45 23.98 -11.85 -9.52
CA LEU A 45 23.47 -11.68 -8.15
C LEU A 45 22.55 -12.83 -7.71
N LYS A 46 21.72 -13.34 -8.61
CA LYS A 46 20.84 -14.50 -8.33
C LYS A 46 21.64 -15.79 -8.12
N ILE A 47 22.76 -15.98 -8.84
CA ILE A 47 23.60 -17.17 -8.76
C ILE A 47 24.61 -17.11 -7.60
N ALA A 48 25.10 -15.92 -7.24
CA ALA A 48 26.15 -15.73 -6.23
C ALA A 48 25.86 -16.38 -4.86
N PRO A 49 24.64 -16.31 -4.27
CA PRO A 49 24.33 -16.96 -3.01
C PRO A 49 24.46 -18.48 -3.08
N ALA A 50 23.91 -19.07 -4.12
CA ALA A 50 23.95 -20.52 -4.33
C ALA A 50 25.38 -21.03 -4.52
N ALA A 51 26.20 -20.33 -5.31
CA ALA A 51 27.61 -20.64 -5.52
C ALA A 51 28.41 -20.51 -4.22
N GLY A 52 28.16 -19.44 -3.44
CA GLY A 52 28.80 -19.24 -2.14
C GLY A 52 28.49 -20.36 -1.13
N LEU A 53 27.23 -20.79 -1.05
CA LEU A 53 26.82 -21.91 -0.20
C LEU A 53 27.44 -23.24 -0.66
N CYS A 54 27.51 -23.50 -1.96
CA CYS A 54 28.16 -24.69 -2.50
C CYS A 54 29.67 -24.73 -2.17
N LEU A 55 30.35 -23.59 -2.31
CA LEU A 55 31.77 -23.48 -1.94
C LEU A 55 32.00 -23.74 -0.45
N LEU A 56 31.19 -23.12 0.39
CA LEU A 56 31.27 -23.28 1.84
C LEU A 56 30.96 -24.72 2.26
N GLY A 57 29.90 -25.31 1.71
CA GLY A 57 29.56 -26.72 1.94
C GLY A 57 30.66 -27.68 1.48
N GLY A 58 31.25 -27.43 0.31
CA GLY A 58 32.38 -28.18 -0.22
C GLY A 58 33.63 -28.09 0.67
N GLU A 59 33.95 -26.89 1.19
CA GLU A 59 35.07 -26.69 2.13
C GLU A 59 34.84 -27.47 3.44
N VAL A 60 33.62 -27.39 4.01
CA VAL A 60 33.29 -28.15 5.23
C VAL A 60 33.41 -29.66 5.02
N LEU A 61 32.87 -30.19 3.91
CA LEU A 61 32.96 -31.60 3.57
C LEU A 61 34.40 -32.04 3.37
N TYR A 62 35.22 -31.22 2.68
CA TYR A 62 36.64 -31.54 2.45
C TYR A 62 37.43 -31.64 3.77
N PHE A 63 37.19 -30.72 4.71
CA PHE A 63 37.84 -30.76 6.01
C PHE A 63 37.30 -31.87 6.93
N ALA A 64 35.98 -32.17 6.84
CA ALA A 64 35.38 -33.29 7.58
C ALA A 64 35.94 -34.65 7.15
N ALA A 65 36.37 -34.81 5.89
CA ALA A 65 36.95 -36.04 5.37
C ALA A 65 38.43 -36.24 5.78
N LYS A 66 39.10 -35.20 6.33
CA LYS A 66 40.50 -35.28 6.75
C LYS A 66 40.63 -35.49 8.26
N PRO A 67 41.51 -36.46 8.73
CA PRO A 67 41.68 -36.75 10.17
C PRO A 67 42.50 -35.71 10.93
N GLU A 68 42.86 -34.58 10.32
CA GLU A 68 43.69 -33.56 10.96
C GLU A 68 42.87 -32.74 11.98
N LYS A 69 43.52 -32.33 13.10
CA LYS A 69 42.89 -31.47 14.11
C LYS A 69 42.67 -30.06 13.56
N TRP A 70 41.41 -29.73 13.29
CA TRP A 70 40.99 -28.39 12.82
C TRP A 70 40.22 -27.64 13.90
N LYS A 71 40.25 -26.32 13.85
CA LYS A 71 39.49 -25.45 14.73
C LYS A 71 38.60 -24.56 13.88
N TYR A 72 37.35 -24.38 14.30
CA TYR A 72 36.48 -23.40 13.69
C TYR A 72 37.00 -21.99 14.00
N ASP A 73 37.07 -21.15 12.98
CA ASP A 73 37.29 -19.72 13.13
C ASP A 73 35.91 -19.06 13.26
N PHE A 74 35.58 -18.69 14.51
CA PHE A 74 34.28 -18.07 14.80
C PHE A 74 34.02 -16.82 13.94
N LEU A 75 35.05 -16.03 13.68
CA LEU A 75 34.94 -14.82 12.86
C LEU A 75 34.60 -15.15 11.41
N SER A 76 35.20 -16.20 10.85
CA SER A 76 34.94 -16.67 9.47
C SER A 76 33.51 -17.21 9.32
N VAL A 77 33.05 -18.01 10.29
CA VAL A 77 31.67 -18.53 10.32
C VAL A 77 30.66 -17.38 10.42
N PHE A 78 30.92 -16.42 11.30
CA PHE A 78 30.08 -15.23 11.45
C PHE A 78 30.02 -14.41 10.17
N TYR A 79 31.15 -14.19 9.50
CA TYR A 79 31.22 -13.47 8.23
C TYR A 79 30.48 -14.21 7.11
N CYS A 80 30.61 -15.52 7.02
CA CYS A 80 29.87 -16.34 6.05
C CYS A 80 28.35 -16.27 6.29
N LEU A 81 27.92 -16.29 7.55
CA LEU A 81 26.52 -16.16 7.92
C LEU A 81 25.97 -14.77 7.55
N LEU A 82 26.73 -13.72 7.82
CA LEU A 82 26.39 -12.35 7.46
C LEU A 82 26.30 -12.20 5.93
N LEU A 83 27.25 -12.77 5.19
CA LEU A 83 27.24 -12.80 3.73
C LEU A 83 25.99 -13.53 3.19
N MET A 84 25.63 -14.66 3.81
CA MET A 84 24.42 -15.41 3.46
C MET A 84 23.17 -14.55 3.63
N VAL A 85 23.03 -13.84 4.76
CA VAL A 85 21.90 -12.93 5.01
C VAL A 85 21.84 -11.81 3.97
N VAL A 86 22.98 -11.17 3.67
CA VAL A 86 23.05 -10.13 2.63
C VAL A 86 22.63 -10.69 1.27
N CYS A 87 23.11 -11.89 0.90
CA CYS A 87 22.72 -12.51 -0.36
C CYS A 87 21.24 -12.87 -0.43
N LEU A 88 20.64 -13.32 0.69
CA LEU A 88 19.19 -13.55 0.77
C LEU A 88 18.40 -12.25 0.61
N CYS A 89 18.83 -11.17 1.27
CA CYS A 89 18.21 -9.85 1.12
C CYS A 89 18.27 -9.36 -0.33
N VAL A 90 19.43 -9.46 -0.97
CA VAL A 90 19.60 -9.06 -2.38
C VAL A 90 18.79 -9.96 -3.32
N GLY A 91 18.73 -11.27 -3.05
CA GLY A 91 17.91 -12.19 -3.84
C GLY A 91 16.40 -11.96 -3.70
N ALA A 92 15.95 -11.47 -2.52
CA ALA A 92 14.55 -11.13 -2.28
C ALA A 92 14.18 -9.74 -2.83
N LEU A 93 15.18 -8.88 -3.11
CA LEU A 93 14.96 -7.50 -3.53
C LEU A 93 14.05 -7.34 -4.76
N PRO A 94 14.21 -8.11 -5.86
CA PRO A 94 13.31 -8.03 -7.00
C PRO A 94 11.86 -8.28 -6.61
N MET A 95 11.61 -9.35 -5.83
CA MET A 95 10.27 -9.68 -5.37
C MET A 95 9.64 -8.57 -4.50
N VAL A 96 10.46 -7.90 -3.68
CA VAL A 96 10.01 -6.77 -2.86
C VAL A 96 9.73 -5.56 -3.73
N LEU A 97 10.58 -5.27 -4.73
CA LEU A 97 10.40 -4.16 -5.65
C LEU A 97 9.20 -4.35 -6.56
N ASP A 98 8.94 -5.56 -7.06
CA ASP A 98 7.76 -5.87 -7.85
C ASP A 98 6.46 -5.65 -7.05
N ARG A 99 6.51 -5.92 -5.75
CA ARG A 99 5.34 -5.87 -4.88
C ARG A 99 5.09 -4.50 -4.25
N PHE A 100 6.16 -3.76 -3.94
CA PHE A 100 6.11 -2.49 -3.21
C PHE A 100 6.82 -1.35 -3.96
N GLY A 101 7.28 -1.60 -5.18
CA GLY A 101 8.00 -0.63 -5.98
C GLY A 101 7.09 0.31 -6.78
N PRO A 102 7.69 1.32 -7.41
CA PRO A 102 6.96 2.35 -8.16
C PRO A 102 6.17 1.77 -9.35
N GLU A 103 6.55 0.62 -9.88
CA GLU A 103 5.83 -0.03 -10.98
C GLU A 103 4.45 -0.52 -10.53
N ASN A 104 4.36 -1.07 -9.31
CA ASN A 104 3.07 -1.46 -8.74
C ASN A 104 2.20 -0.23 -8.44
N GLU A 105 2.77 0.84 -7.92
CA GLU A 105 2.03 2.10 -7.69
C GLU A 105 1.48 2.69 -8.99
N MET A 106 2.27 2.70 -10.06
CA MET A 106 1.82 3.17 -11.38
C MET A 106 0.70 2.29 -11.94
N ARG A 107 0.79 0.97 -11.75
CA ARG A 107 -0.24 0.00 -12.16
C ARG A 107 -1.53 0.22 -11.40
N VAL A 108 -1.46 0.31 -10.08
CA VAL A 108 -2.61 0.60 -9.20
C VAL A 108 -3.26 1.92 -9.60
N THR A 109 -2.48 2.98 -9.80
CA THR A 109 -2.99 4.29 -10.21
C THR A 109 -3.68 4.22 -11.57
N ARG A 110 -3.15 3.46 -12.52
CA ARG A 110 -3.77 3.29 -13.85
C ARG A 110 -5.10 2.56 -13.75
N ILE A 111 -5.15 1.45 -12.99
CA ILE A 111 -6.38 0.67 -12.80
C ILE A 111 -7.45 1.51 -12.11
N THR A 112 -7.10 2.26 -11.07
CA THR A 112 -8.06 3.12 -10.37
C THR A 112 -8.58 4.24 -11.26
N ALA A 113 -7.71 4.91 -12.02
CA ALA A 113 -8.10 5.96 -12.95
C ALA A 113 -9.02 5.44 -14.08
N GLU A 114 -8.70 4.27 -14.67
CA GLU A 114 -9.54 3.63 -15.66
C GLU A 114 -10.92 3.24 -15.09
N TYR A 115 -10.95 2.75 -13.85
CA TYR A 115 -12.19 2.43 -13.16
C TYR A 115 -13.03 3.68 -12.86
N GLU A 116 -12.43 4.74 -12.38
CA GLU A 116 -13.10 6.02 -12.12
C GLU A 116 -13.71 6.59 -13.39
N GLU A 117 -12.95 6.63 -14.50
CA GLU A 117 -13.42 7.13 -15.79
C GLU A 117 -14.57 6.28 -16.32
N GLY A 118 -14.43 4.95 -16.28
CA GLY A 118 -15.48 4.02 -16.72
C GLY A 118 -16.77 4.14 -15.91
N LEU A 119 -16.63 4.26 -14.57
CA LEU A 119 -17.77 4.43 -13.67
C LEU A 119 -18.44 5.79 -13.87
N TYR A 120 -17.65 6.88 -14.01
CA TYR A 120 -18.17 8.21 -14.28
C TYR A 120 -19.00 8.23 -15.57
N HIS A 121 -18.52 7.66 -16.66
CA HIS A 121 -19.25 7.55 -17.91
C HIS A 121 -20.52 6.69 -17.78
N ALA A 122 -20.48 5.62 -16.98
CA ALA A 122 -21.67 4.80 -16.74
C ALA A 122 -22.74 5.58 -15.97
N ILE A 123 -22.34 6.38 -14.97
CA ILE A 123 -23.25 7.22 -14.19
C ILE A 123 -23.86 8.33 -15.06
N ASP A 124 -23.04 9.04 -15.83
CA ASP A 124 -23.50 10.11 -16.72
C ASP A 124 -24.52 9.60 -17.76
N LYS A 125 -24.37 8.36 -18.18
CA LYS A 125 -25.29 7.73 -19.15
C LYS A 125 -26.57 7.18 -18.52
N GLU A 126 -26.50 6.54 -17.35
CA GLU A 126 -27.63 5.82 -16.75
C GLU A 126 -28.40 6.66 -15.71
N ALA A 127 -27.74 7.64 -15.10
CA ALA A 127 -28.34 8.53 -14.09
C ALA A 127 -27.85 9.99 -14.25
N PRO A 128 -28.08 10.63 -15.40
CA PRO A 128 -27.60 11.99 -15.69
C PRO A 128 -28.20 13.05 -14.77
N GLU A 129 -29.26 12.72 -14.04
CA GLU A 129 -29.87 13.60 -13.06
C GLU A 129 -29.09 13.68 -11.73
N ILE A 130 -28.14 12.78 -11.50
CA ILE A 130 -27.32 12.75 -10.27
C ILE A 130 -26.00 13.44 -10.55
N GLU A 131 -25.83 14.63 -10.02
CA GLU A 131 -24.59 15.37 -10.13
C GLU A 131 -23.59 14.90 -9.08
N LEU A 132 -22.39 14.52 -9.54
CA LEU A 132 -21.29 14.11 -8.68
C LEU A 132 -20.35 15.31 -8.48
N ARG A 133 -19.97 15.55 -7.23
CA ARG A 133 -18.92 16.50 -6.89
C ARG A 133 -17.53 15.89 -7.00
N ASN A 134 -17.40 14.66 -6.51
CA ASN A 134 -16.15 13.90 -6.57
C ASN A 134 -16.45 12.40 -6.67
N LEU A 135 -15.60 11.71 -7.41
CA LEU A 135 -15.59 10.26 -7.48
C LEU A 135 -14.13 9.83 -7.38
N SER A 136 -13.81 9.03 -6.40
CA SER A 136 -12.46 8.50 -6.22
C SER A 136 -12.47 7.03 -5.83
N ALA A 137 -11.56 6.28 -6.41
CA ALA A 137 -11.35 4.87 -6.16
C ALA A 137 -9.98 4.64 -5.53
N TRP A 138 -9.92 3.74 -4.57
CA TRP A 138 -8.67 3.28 -3.97
C TRP A 138 -8.56 1.78 -4.05
N LEU A 139 -7.42 1.33 -4.52
CA LEU A 139 -7.09 -0.07 -4.59
C LEU A 139 -6.01 -0.40 -3.55
N GLN A 140 -6.42 -1.10 -2.48
CA GLN A 140 -5.54 -1.47 -1.37
C GLN A 140 -5.10 -2.92 -1.49
N ASN A 141 -3.84 -3.19 -1.09
CA ASN A 141 -3.26 -4.53 -1.02
C ASN A 141 -3.36 -5.32 -2.35
N TYR A 142 -3.35 -4.63 -3.47
CA TYR A 142 -3.32 -5.25 -4.78
C TYR A 142 -1.88 -5.49 -5.24
N TYR A 143 -1.59 -6.73 -5.60
CA TYR A 143 -0.28 -7.18 -6.04
C TYR A 143 -0.37 -8.07 -7.29
N GLY A 144 -1.44 -7.89 -8.06
CA GLY A 144 -1.65 -8.60 -9.31
C GLY A 144 -0.85 -8.01 -10.45
N ASP A 145 -0.79 -8.75 -11.55
CA ASP A 145 -0.05 -8.35 -12.77
C ASP A 145 -0.96 -7.72 -13.84
N ALA A 146 -2.24 -7.55 -13.54
CA ALA A 146 -3.18 -6.94 -14.47
C ALA A 146 -2.85 -5.46 -14.73
N GLU A 147 -2.97 -5.04 -15.98
CA GLU A 147 -2.72 -3.65 -16.40
C GLU A 147 -4.00 -2.86 -16.69
N THR A 148 -5.15 -3.55 -16.79
CA THR A 148 -6.46 -2.96 -17.08
C THR A 148 -7.48 -3.39 -16.03
N VAL A 149 -8.57 -2.63 -15.90
CA VAL A 149 -9.66 -2.93 -14.95
C VAL A 149 -10.29 -4.29 -15.24
N ASP A 150 -10.54 -4.62 -16.51
CA ASP A 150 -11.17 -5.89 -16.88
C ASP A 150 -10.30 -7.10 -16.55
N ALA A 151 -9.00 -6.99 -16.74
CA ALA A 151 -8.05 -8.03 -16.35
C ALA A 151 -7.95 -8.15 -14.82
N ALA A 152 -7.94 -7.02 -14.11
CA ALA A 152 -7.90 -6.97 -12.65
C ALA A 152 -9.19 -7.43 -11.99
N ALA A 153 -10.33 -7.35 -12.68
CA ALA A 153 -11.65 -7.63 -12.10
C ALA A 153 -11.76 -9.06 -11.54
N ALA A 154 -11.23 -10.05 -12.24
CA ALA A 154 -11.23 -11.44 -11.77
C ALA A 154 -10.40 -11.61 -10.49
N GLU A 155 -9.26 -10.95 -10.42
CA GLU A 155 -8.35 -10.97 -9.26
C GLU A 155 -8.98 -10.25 -8.07
N LEU A 156 -9.55 -9.07 -8.27
CA LEU A 156 -10.24 -8.29 -7.25
C LEU A 156 -11.46 -9.03 -6.69
N ASN A 157 -12.27 -9.61 -7.57
CA ASN A 157 -13.45 -10.39 -7.16
C ASN A 157 -13.06 -11.69 -6.42
N SER A 158 -11.84 -12.19 -6.60
CA SER A 158 -11.29 -13.32 -5.84
C SER A 158 -10.67 -12.93 -4.49
N GLY A 159 -10.60 -11.63 -4.19
CA GLY A 159 -10.02 -11.10 -2.95
C GLY A 159 -8.53 -10.80 -3.01
N LEU A 160 -7.93 -10.75 -4.21
CA LEU A 160 -6.55 -10.30 -4.42
C LEU A 160 -6.48 -8.77 -4.49
N GLY A 161 -6.85 -8.12 -3.41
CA GLY A 161 -6.92 -6.67 -3.30
C GLY A 161 -8.30 -6.21 -2.84
N THR A 162 -8.38 -4.95 -2.44
CA THR A 162 -9.60 -4.35 -1.92
C THR A 162 -9.86 -3.04 -2.66
N LEU A 163 -10.88 -3.03 -3.50
CA LEU A 163 -11.35 -1.83 -4.18
C LEU A 163 -12.33 -1.09 -3.27
N GLN A 164 -12.07 0.18 -3.01
CA GLN A 164 -12.91 1.06 -2.21
C GLN A 164 -13.30 2.28 -3.05
N LEU A 165 -14.55 2.71 -2.94
CA LEU A 165 -15.08 3.87 -3.62
C LEU A 165 -15.50 4.94 -2.62
N ASN A 166 -15.22 6.18 -2.94
CA ASN A 166 -15.77 7.34 -2.28
C ASN A 166 -16.45 8.23 -3.32
N ILE A 167 -17.74 8.48 -3.13
CA ILE A 167 -18.58 9.22 -4.07
C ILE A 167 -19.20 10.39 -3.32
N GLU A 168 -18.84 11.60 -3.71
CA GLU A 168 -19.40 12.82 -3.18
C GLU A 168 -20.48 13.34 -4.14
N LEU A 169 -21.69 13.49 -3.60
CA LEU A 169 -22.87 13.96 -4.34
C LEU A 169 -23.00 15.47 -4.18
N PHE A 170 -23.40 16.13 -5.26
CA PHE A 170 -23.56 17.58 -5.24
C PHE A 170 -24.84 18.03 -4.49
N GLY A 171 -25.95 17.29 -4.65
CA GLY A 171 -27.24 17.62 -4.03
C GLY A 171 -28.02 18.71 -4.78
N PRO A 172 -28.90 19.47 -4.10
CA PRO A 172 -29.18 19.49 -2.66
C PRO A 172 -30.08 18.35 -2.17
N TYR A 173 -29.85 17.86 -0.94
CA TYR A 173 -30.68 16.85 -0.30
C TYR A 173 -31.29 17.38 1.00
N GLU A 174 -32.62 17.58 1.01
CA GLU A 174 -33.32 17.99 2.21
C GLU A 174 -33.60 16.84 3.20
N LYS A 175 -33.63 15.59 2.68
CA LYS A 175 -34.01 14.40 3.46
C LYS A 175 -33.09 13.24 3.17
N LYS A 176 -32.77 12.46 4.20
CA LYS A 176 -32.02 11.21 4.08
C LYS A 176 -32.60 10.23 3.04
N ALA A 177 -33.94 10.20 2.89
CA ALA A 177 -34.59 9.30 1.95
C ALA A 177 -34.27 9.65 0.48
N ALA A 178 -34.19 10.95 0.14
CA ALA A 178 -33.83 11.39 -1.22
C ALA A 178 -32.36 11.01 -1.51
N PHE A 179 -31.45 11.32 -0.59
CA PHE A 179 -30.05 10.92 -0.69
C PHE A 179 -29.89 9.40 -0.85
N ALA A 180 -30.59 8.60 -0.03
CA ALA A 180 -30.52 7.14 -0.09
C ALA A 180 -31.10 6.55 -1.38
N MET A 181 -32.10 7.20 -1.99
CA MET A 181 -32.61 6.80 -3.30
C MET A 181 -31.56 6.95 -4.40
N ASP A 182 -30.86 8.04 -4.42
CA ASP A 182 -29.79 8.26 -5.40
C ASP A 182 -28.59 7.36 -5.12
N CYS A 183 -28.20 7.17 -3.85
CA CYS A 183 -27.20 6.16 -3.48
C CYS A 183 -27.59 4.75 -3.98
N ARG A 184 -28.87 4.37 -3.92
CA ARG A 184 -29.34 3.06 -4.45
C ARG A 184 -29.18 2.98 -5.96
N LYS A 185 -29.58 4.02 -6.72
CA LYS A 185 -29.39 4.05 -8.17
C LYS A 185 -27.91 3.91 -8.54
N LEU A 186 -27.04 4.66 -7.86
CA LEU A 186 -25.60 4.59 -8.09
C LEU A 186 -25.05 3.20 -7.76
N THR A 187 -25.50 2.57 -6.68
CA THR A 187 -25.11 1.22 -6.30
C THR A 187 -25.52 0.20 -7.39
N ASP A 188 -26.69 0.34 -8.00
CA ASP A 188 -27.15 -0.50 -9.12
C ASP A 188 -26.23 -0.38 -10.37
N ILE A 189 -25.67 0.81 -10.62
CA ILE A 189 -24.70 1.05 -11.69
C ILE A 189 -23.35 0.43 -11.33
N ILE A 190 -22.90 0.62 -10.08
CA ILE A 190 -21.63 0.07 -9.57
C ILE A 190 -21.62 -1.46 -9.64
N GLN A 191 -22.72 -2.11 -9.29
CA GLN A 191 -22.83 -3.58 -9.36
C GLN A 191 -22.75 -4.15 -10.77
N LYS A 192 -23.01 -3.34 -11.82
CA LYS A 192 -22.85 -3.75 -13.22
C LYS A 192 -21.40 -3.67 -13.71
N GLN A 193 -20.52 -3.02 -12.97
CA GLN A 193 -19.11 -2.94 -13.34
C GLN A 193 -18.42 -4.30 -13.21
N ALA A 194 -17.37 -4.51 -13.99
CA ALA A 194 -16.60 -5.76 -14.00
C ALA A 194 -15.92 -6.03 -12.63
N ALA A 195 -15.33 -5.01 -12.03
CA ALA A 195 -14.74 -5.08 -10.70
C ALA A 195 -15.73 -4.58 -9.65
N ARG A 196 -15.97 -5.40 -8.61
CA ARG A 196 -16.88 -5.07 -7.51
C ARG A 196 -16.12 -4.44 -6.36
N PRO A 197 -16.54 -3.27 -5.86
CA PRO A 197 -15.92 -2.68 -4.71
C PRO A 197 -16.28 -3.44 -3.42
N ALA A 198 -15.32 -3.56 -2.51
CA ALA A 198 -15.53 -4.13 -1.19
C ALA A 198 -16.24 -3.15 -0.26
N SER A 199 -16.07 -1.85 -0.48
CA SER A 199 -16.82 -0.81 0.23
C SER A 199 -17.09 0.39 -0.67
N VAL A 200 -18.24 1.02 -0.46
CA VAL A 200 -18.65 2.25 -1.12
C VAL A 200 -19.10 3.23 -0.05
N THR A 201 -18.50 4.41 -0.03
CA THR A 201 -18.89 5.49 0.86
C THR A 201 -19.51 6.61 0.01
N PHE A 202 -20.76 6.93 0.28
CA PHE A 202 -21.45 8.07 -0.28
C PHE A 202 -21.42 9.21 0.73
N PHE A 203 -21.08 10.39 0.26
CA PHE A 203 -21.01 11.59 1.07
C PHE A 203 -21.76 12.75 0.38
N TYR A 204 -22.46 13.53 1.17
CA TYR A 204 -23.06 14.79 0.77
C TYR A 204 -22.71 15.84 1.80
N ASP A 205 -22.12 16.93 1.35
CA ASP A 205 -21.83 18.09 2.18
C ASP A 205 -22.89 19.17 1.96
N GLY A 206 -23.82 19.27 2.90
CA GLY A 206 -24.88 20.28 2.87
C GLY A 206 -24.41 21.71 3.12
N THR A 207 -23.12 21.93 3.49
CA THR A 207 -22.56 23.25 3.71
C THR A 207 -22.11 23.95 2.43
N ALA A 208 -21.68 23.14 1.47
CA ALA A 208 -21.00 23.66 0.27
C ALA A 208 -21.93 24.38 -0.71
N GLY A 209 -23.24 24.09 -0.69
CA GLY A 209 -24.24 24.76 -1.55
C GLY A 209 -24.72 26.11 -1.00
N ASN A 210 -24.58 26.34 0.29
CA ASN A 210 -25.11 27.55 0.94
C ASN A 210 -24.11 28.72 0.94
N ALA A 211 -22.83 28.44 0.62
CA ALA A 211 -21.79 29.49 0.71
C ALA A 211 -21.87 30.56 -0.39
N GLU A 212 -22.47 30.26 -1.55
CA GLU A 212 -22.54 31.24 -2.67
C GLU A 212 -23.85 32.07 -2.66
N GLU A 213 -24.96 31.52 -2.16
CA GLU A 213 -26.24 32.27 -2.17
C GLU A 213 -26.42 33.19 -0.98
N ASP A 214 -25.76 33.00 0.16
CA ASP A 214 -26.06 33.71 1.42
C ASP A 214 -25.12 34.86 1.79
N LEU A 215 -24.14 35.20 0.97
CA LEU A 215 -23.30 36.40 1.20
C LEU A 215 -24.13 37.69 1.28
N ASN A 216 -25.40 37.66 0.86
CA ASN A 216 -26.28 38.85 0.81
C ASN A 216 -27.43 38.84 1.85
N SER A 217 -27.71 37.74 2.53
CA SER A 217 -28.89 37.65 3.41
C SER A 217 -28.58 37.46 4.90
N GLY A 218 -27.35 37.22 5.29
CA GLY A 218 -26.94 37.14 6.71
C GLY A 218 -27.56 35.98 7.52
N SER A 219 -28.22 35.03 6.87
CA SER A 219 -28.87 33.91 7.53
C SER A 219 -28.45 32.60 6.87
N VAL A 220 -27.37 32.00 7.37
CA VAL A 220 -26.95 30.65 6.98
C VAL A 220 -27.92 29.63 7.60
N LYS A 221 -28.66 28.89 6.77
CA LYS A 221 -29.42 27.76 7.27
C LYS A 221 -28.42 26.61 7.57
N PRO A 222 -28.52 25.99 8.76
CA PRO A 222 -27.63 24.87 9.07
C PRO A 222 -27.87 23.74 8.05
N GLY A 223 -26.85 23.46 7.24
CA GLY A 223 -26.87 22.36 6.29
C GLY A 223 -26.69 21.02 7.02
N CYS A 224 -27.40 19.99 6.59
CA CYS A 224 -27.15 18.65 7.07
C CYS A 224 -26.23 17.94 6.06
N SER A 225 -25.11 17.41 6.54
CA SER A 225 -24.27 16.49 5.77
C SER A 225 -24.75 15.05 5.98
N TYR A 226 -24.72 14.26 4.92
CA TYR A 226 -25.12 12.86 4.95
C TYR A 226 -23.94 11.96 4.58
N THR A 227 -23.76 10.89 5.33
CA THR A 227 -22.75 9.86 5.06
C THR A 227 -23.40 8.48 5.08
N LEU A 228 -23.16 7.68 4.06
CA LEU A 228 -23.60 6.31 3.98
C LEU A 228 -22.41 5.43 3.54
N THR A 229 -21.99 4.51 4.38
CA THR A 229 -20.96 3.53 4.04
C THR A 229 -21.58 2.15 3.91
N LEU A 230 -21.36 1.52 2.76
CA LEU A 230 -21.80 0.17 2.44
C LEU A 230 -20.59 -0.75 2.36
N ASN A 231 -20.59 -1.84 3.13
CA ASN A 231 -19.49 -2.80 3.18
C ASN A 231 -19.95 -4.17 2.70
N GLY A 232 -19.27 -4.70 1.69
CA GLY A 232 -19.51 -6.02 1.14
C GLY A 232 -20.80 -6.14 0.33
N GLU A 233 -20.94 -7.24 -0.41
CA GLU A 233 -22.04 -7.47 -1.35
C GLU A 233 -23.43 -7.39 -0.72
N VAL A 234 -23.57 -7.88 0.52
CA VAL A 234 -24.89 -7.88 1.22
C VAL A 234 -25.43 -6.46 1.46
N GLN A 235 -24.55 -5.50 1.75
CA GLN A 235 -24.98 -4.12 2.00
C GLN A 235 -25.22 -3.36 0.69
N LEU A 236 -24.51 -3.72 -0.36
CA LEU A 236 -24.75 -3.18 -1.70
C LEU A 236 -26.14 -3.57 -2.23
N ASP A 237 -26.73 -4.65 -1.75
CA ASP A 237 -28.10 -5.10 -2.14
C ASP A 237 -29.21 -4.48 -1.27
N TRP A 238 -28.90 -3.60 -0.32
CA TRP A 238 -29.92 -2.99 0.52
C TRP A 238 -30.89 -2.11 -0.30
N SER A 239 -32.17 -2.12 0.12
CA SER A 239 -33.17 -1.18 -0.41
C SER A 239 -32.88 0.25 0.02
N ALA A 240 -33.37 1.23 -0.72
CA ALA A 240 -33.24 2.63 -0.41
C ALA A 240 -33.72 2.99 1.01
N ASP A 241 -34.81 2.35 1.47
CA ASP A 241 -35.33 2.56 2.84
C ASP A 241 -34.35 2.10 3.91
N ARG A 242 -33.68 0.96 3.67
CA ARG A 242 -32.65 0.46 4.59
C ARG A 242 -31.39 1.32 4.55
N MET A 243 -31.00 1.78 3.38
CA MET A 243 -29.91 2.74 3.24
C MET A 243 -30.20 4.04 3.98
N ALA A 244 -31.44 4.58 3.88
CA ALA A 244 -31.86 5.78 4.59
C ALA A 244 -31.79 5.63 6.12
N GLN A 245 -32.12 4.43 6.64
CA GLN A 245 -32.00 4.14 8.07
C GLN A 245 -30.56 4.11 8.57
N GLN A 246 -29.63 3.69 7.72
CA GLN A 246 -28.19 3.58 8.04
C GLN A 246 -27.42 4.86 7.71
N THR A 247 -28.04 5.80 6.99
CA THR A 247 -27.42 7.09 6.67
C THR A 247 -27.22 7.90 7.94
N GLU A 248 -25.99 8.24 8.22
CA GLU A 248 -25.61 9.17 9.28
C GLU A 248 -25.89 10.59 8.80
N ALA A 249 -26.52 11.40 9.66
CA ALA A 249 -26.72 12.83 9.42
C ALA A 249 -25.95 13.59 10.49
N THR A 250 -25.04 14.42 10.06
CA THR A 250 -24.37 15.39 10.90
C THR A 250 -25.02 16.75 10.66
N ALA A 251 -25.84 17.20 11.61
CA ALA A 251 -26.27 18.58 11.65
C ALA A 251 -25.06 19.40 12.07
N LEU A 252 -24.70 20.40 11.30
CA LEU A 252 -23.76 21.43 11.76
C LEU A 252 -24.51 22.21 12.83
N LEU A 253 -24.22 21.89 14.07
CA LEU A 253 -24.59 22.76 15.17
C LEU A 253 -23.87 24.08 14.88
N GLU A 254 -24.63 25.19 14.85
CA GLU A 254 -24.02 26.47 15.10
C GLU A 254 -23.18 26.29 16.35
N GLU A 255 -21.86 26.39 16.24
CA GLU A 255 -21.03 26.64 17.41
C GLU A 255 -21.57 27.96 17.95
N GLU A 256 -22.47 27.84 18.90
CA GLU A 256 -23.04 28.90 19.65
C GLU A 256 -21.86 29.75 20.15
N ASN A 257 -21.79 30.94 19.68
CA ASN A 257 -20.74 31.94 19.93
C ASN A 257 -20.79 32.39 21.40
N ASP A 258 -21.14 31.45 22.32
CA ASP A 258 -21.22 31.71 23.76
C ASP A 258 -19.84 31.93 24.40
N SER A 259 -18.74 31.50 23.73
CA SER A 259 -17.41 31.73 24.28
C SER A 259 -16.95 33.20 24.20
N PHE A 260 -17.48 33.97 23.26
CA PHE A 260 -17.16 35.41 23.17
C PHE A 260 -17.98 36.27 24.15
N ALA A 261 -19.21 35.89 24.43
CA ALA A 261 -20.06 36.63 25.40
C ALA A 261 -19.55 36.47 26.83
N GLU A 262 -18.97 35.33 27.17
CA GLU A 262 -18.39 35.06 28.50
C GLU A 262 -17.07 35.83 28.71
N TYR A 263 -16.30 36.06 27.62
CA TYR A 263 -15.07 36.85 27.68
C TYR A 263 -15.34 38.36 27.84
N GLU A 264 -16.35 38.94 27.15
CA GLU A 264 -16.72 40.34 27.32
C GLU A 264 -17.36 40.63 28.68
N ALA A 265 -18.11 39.67 29.26
CA ALA A 265 -18.66 39.80 30.60
C ALA A 265 -17.57 39.78 31.68
N ALA A 266 -16.52 38.99 31.51
CA ALA A 266 -15.39 38.90 32.45
C ALA A 266 -14.49 40.16 32.40
N GLU A 267 -14.32 40.81 31.26
CA GLU A 267 -13.55 42.07 31.15
C GLU A 267 -14.34 43.28 31.66
N GLY A 268 -15.67 43.23 31.57
CA GLY A 268 -16.53 44.32 32.12
C GLY A 268 -16.56 44.37 33.65
N GLU A 269 -16.39 43.22 34.33
CA GLU A 269 -16.42 43.13 35.80
C GLU A 269 -15.03 43.43 36.44
N ALA A 270 -13.94 43.36 35.67
CA ALA A 270 -12.61 43.72 36.13
C ALA A 270 -12.28 45.22 36.01
N ALA A 271 -13.16 46.03 35.37
CA ALA A 271 -12.97 47.46 35.16
C ALA A 271 -13.93 48.37 36.02
N ALA A 272 -14.73 47.78 36.91
CA ALA A 272 -15.57 48.50 37.90
C ALA A 272 -15.03 48.30 39.29
#